data_4010ae0b2f16e6974d585f1e14ff2fa5
#
_entry.id   4010ae0b2f16e6974d585f1e14ff2fa5
#
_cell.length_a   1.000
_cell.length_b   1.000
_cell.length_c   1.000
_cell.angle_alpha   90.00
_cell.angle_beta   90.00
_cell.angle_gamma   90.00
#
_symmetry.space_group_name_H-M   'P 1'
#
loop_
_entity.id
_entity.type
_entity.pdbx_description
1 polymer ?
#
loop_
_entity_poly.entity_id
_entity_poly.type
_entity_poly.pdbx_seq_one_letter_code
_entity_poly.pdbx_strand_id
1 'polypeptide(L)'
;MTEHAQEPRKHAVLSASGSHIWLHCTPAARFQEQFPDQETEYSREGTWAHSVAAHRLAGWLGKTSEFADEKAIPGHDQFANEENHEFINGYVRRCMNKINQARKQGGGALVLLEQRLDYSDWVPGGFGTGDLVIVADDM
;
A
#
# COMPACT_ATOMS: atom_id res chain seq x y z
N MET A 1 -1.59 -19.52 -32.72
CA MET A 1 -0.95 -18.45 -31.94
C MET A 1 -1.82 -18.24 -30.71
N THR A 2 -1.43 -18.84 -29.61
CA THR A 2 -2.12 -18.66 -28.32
C THR A 2 -1.59 -17.37 -27.71
N GLU A 3 -2.40 -16.32 -27.73
CA GLU A 3 -2.20 -15.16 -26.86
C GLU A 3 -2.24 -15.65 -25.40
N HIS A 4 -1.06 -15.76 -24.80
CA HIS A 4 -1.00 -15.84 -23.36
C HIS A 4 -1.50 -14.50 -22.82
N ALA A 5 -2.75 -14.49 -22.34
CA ALA A 5 -3.24 -13.41 -21.50
C ALA A 5 -2.28 -13.34 -20.30
N GLN A 6 -1.39 -12.35 -20.30
CA GLN A 6 -0.53 -12.08 -19.15
C GLN A 6 -1.44 -11.69 -18.00
N GLU A 7 -1.36 -12.44 -16.91
CA GLU A 7 -2.01 -12.03 -15.66
C GLU A 7 -1.61 -10.59 -15.32
N PRO A 8 -2.53 -9.77 -14.82
CA PRO A 8 -2.22 -8.39 -14.49
C PRO A 8 -1.07 -8.35 -13.48
N ARG A 9 0.03 -7.70 -13.84
CA ARG A 9 1.23 -7.61 -12.99
C ARG A 9 0.85 -6.99 -11.65
N LYS A 10 1.27 -7.64 -10.57
CA LYS A 10 1.08 -7.16 -9.21
C LYS A 10 1.88 -5.88 -8.94
N HIS A 11 3.04 -5.74 -9.56
CA HIS A 11 3.94 -4.59 -9.43
C HIS A 11 4.35 -4.06 -10.80
N ALA A 12 4.51 -2.73 -10.88
CA ALA A 12 5.08 -2.08 -12.06
C ALA A 12 6.57 -2.44 -12.20
N VAL A 13 7.04 -2.60 -13.45
CA VAL A 13 8.48 -2.81 -13.72
C VAL A 13 9.30 -1.63 -13.19
N LEU A 14 8.82 -0.42 -13.44
CA LEU A 14 9.38 0.82 -12.89
C LEU A 14 8.54 1.26 -11.68
N SER A 15 8.62 0.49 -10.60
CA SER A 15 7.87 0.77 -9.37
C SER A 15 8.43 1.96 -8.61
N ALA A 16 7.58 2.66 -7.88
CA ALA A 16 7.99 3.78 -7.03
C ALA A 16 9.00 3.34 -5.96
N SER A 17 8.75 2.18 -5.33
CA SER A 17 9.65 1.61 -4.31
C SER A 17 11.01 1.19 -4.86
N GLY A 18 11.09 0.81 -6.14
CA GLY A 18 12.33 0.46 -6.84
C GLY A 18 13.05 1.64 -7.49
N SER A 19 12.52 2.86 -7.38
CA SER A 19 13.02 4.03 -8.09
C SER A 19 14.49 4.36 -7.78
N HIS A 20 14.94 4.13 -6.56
CA HIS A 20 16.34 4.31 -6.16
C HIS A 20 17.31 3.39 -6.93
N ILE A 21 16.84 2.30 -7.52
CA ILE A 21 17.63 1.39 -8.35
C ILE A 21 17.55 1.83 -9.81
N TRP A 22 16.36 1.90 -10.40
CA TRP A 22 16.22 2.10 -11.83
C TRP A 22 16.50 3.54 -12.27
N LEU A 23 16.43 4.54 -11.38
CA LEU A 23 16.89 5.90 -11.67
C LEU A 23 18.40 5.97 -11.84
N HIS A 24 19.17 5.11 -11.19
CA HIS A 24 20.63 5.06 -11.30
C HIS A 24 21.13 4.02 -12.29
N CYS A 25 20.38 2.95 -12.50
CA CYS A 25 20.72 1.87 -13.41
C CYS A 25 19.50 1.42 -14.19
N THR A 26 19.21 2.06 -15.30
CA THR A 26 18.02 1.79 -16.12
C THR A 26 17.85 0.31 -16.52
N PRO A 27 18.92 -0.45 -16.89
CA PRO A 27 18.79 -1.87 -17.20
C PRO A 27 18.40 -2.74 -16.02
N ALA A 28 18.60 -2.29 -14.78
CA ALA A 28 18.33 -3.08 -13.58
C ALA A 28 16.86 -3.53 -13.48
N ALA A 29 15.93 -2.69 -13.88
CA ALA A 29 14.51 -3.02 -13.86
C ALA A 29 14.19 -4.26 -14.73
N ARG A 30 14.71 -4.29 -15.97
CA ARG A 30 14.54 -5.44 -16.88
C ARG A 30 15.31 -6.66 -16.41
N PHE A 31 16.46 -6.46 -15.79
CA PHE A 31 17.23 -7.56 -15.23
C PHE A 31 16.49 -8.22 -14.07
N GLN A 32 15.89 -7.44 -13.21
CA GLN A 32 15.09 -7.94 -12.08
C GLN A 32 13.85 -8.74 -12.52
N GLU A 33 13.25 -8.42 -13.65
CA GLU A 33 12.13 -9.20 -14.20
C GLU A 33 12.44 -10.67 -14.47
N GLN A 34 13.72 -11.01 -14.61
CA GLN A 34 14.17 -12.39 -14.85
C GLN A 34 14.17 -13.26 -13.58
N PHE A 35 14.04 -12.64 -12.42
CA PHE A 35 14.02 -13.33 -11.15
C PHE A 35 12.59 -13.33 -10.59
N PRO A 36 12.07 -14.48 -10.17
CA PRO A 36 10.76 -14.53 -9.53
C PRO A 36 10.80 -13.79 -8.19
N ASP A 37 9.73 -13.05 -7.90
CA ASP A 37 9.51 -12.47 -6.58
C ASP A 37 9.48 -13.59 -5.53
N GLN A 38 10.42 -13.56 -4.59
CA GLN A 38 10.44 -14.47 -3.47
C GLN A 38 9.71 -13.83 -2.29
N GLU A 39 8.56 -14.40 -1.96
CA GLU A 39 7.83 -13.99 -0.78
C GLU A 39 8.56 -14.49 0.47
N THR A 40 9.02 -13.56 1.29
CA THR A 40 9.68 -13.85 2.56
C THR A 40 8.68 -13.79 3.72
N GLU A 41 9.03 -14.35 4.87
CA GLU A 41 8.22 -14.22 6.08
C GLU A 41 8.02 -12.74 6.45
N TYR A 42 9.07 -11.92 6.34
CA TYR A 42 9.00 -10.48 6.59
C TYR A 42 8.05 -9.76 5.63
N SER A 43 8.03 -10.14 4.35
CA SER A 43 7.10 -9.52 3.38
C SER A 43 5.64 -9.92 3.67
N ARG A 44 5.40 -11.15 4.14
CA ARG A 44 4.06 -11.61 4.56
C ARG A 44 3.59 -10.90 5.82
N GLU A 45 4.48 -10.75 6.81
CA GLU A 45 4.20 -9.99 8.02
C GLU A 45 3.88 -8.53 7.70
N GLY A 46 4.65 -7.89 6.81
CA GLY A 46 4.40 -6.54 6.33
C GLY A 46 3.03 -6.43 5.64
N THR A 47 2.70 -7.35 4.76
CA THR A 47 1.39 -7.38 4.08
C THR A 47 0.24 -7.52 5.07
N TRP A 48 0.37 -8.42 6.05
CA TRP A 48 -0.61 -8.55 7.12
C TRP A 48 -0.76 -7.26 7.94
N ALA A 49 0.36 -6.64 8.35
CA ALA A 49 0.33 -5.41 9.14
C ALA A 49 -0.34 -4.24 8.39
N HIS A 50 -0.06 -4.09 7.09
CA HIS A 50 -0.74 -3.12 6.23
C HIS A 50 -2.26 -3.38 6.15
N SER A 51 -2.66 -4.63 5.98
CA SER A 51 -4.08 -5.00 5.91
C SER A 51 -4.82 -4.73 7.23
N VAL A 52 -4.19 -4.99 8.37
CA VAL A 52 -4.74 -4.66 9.70
C VAL A 52 -4.88 -3.14 9.87
N ALA A 53 -3.85 -2.38 9.50
CA ALA A 53 -3.88 -0.92 9.59
C ALA A 53 -4.99 -0.33 8.69
N ALA A 54 -5.10 -0.79 7.45
CA ALA A 54 -6.14 -0.37 6.52
C ALA A 54 -7.54 -0.71 7.05
N HIS A 55 -7.73 -1.91 7.61
CA HIS A 55 -8.99 -2.34 8.23
C HIS A 55 -9.40 -1.41 9.39
N ARG A 56 -8.48 -1.10 10.29
CA ARG A 56 -8.73 -0.20 11.43
C ARG A 56 -9.05 1.23 10.99
N LEU A 57 -8.30 1.76 10.02
CA LEU A 57 -8.55 3.08 9.46
C LEU A 57 -9.89 3.15 8.73
N ALA A 58 -10.25 2.12 7.95
CA ALA A 58 -11.54 2.04 7.29
C ALA A 58 -12.68 2.08 8.32
N GLY A 59 -12.59 1.28 9.38
CA GLY A 59 -13.57 1.29 10.46
C GLY A 59 -13.72 2.66 11.13
N TRP A 60 -12.60 3.32 11.42
CA TRP A 60 -12.61 4.67 12.02
C TRP A 60 -13.19 5.73 11.08
N LEU A 61 -12.97 5.60 9.76
CA LEU A 61 -13.50 6.50 8.73
C LEU A 61 -14.95 6.19 8.35
N GLY A 62 -15.55 5.13 8.88
CA GLY A 62 -16.86 4.66 8.47
C GLY A 62 -16.91 4.12 7.04
N LYS A 63 -15.77 3.63 6.55
CA LYS A 63 -15.62 3.02 5.21
C LYS A 63 -15.71 1.50 5.29
N THR A 64 -16.08 0.89 4.16
CA THR A 64 -16.06 -0.57 4.03
C THR A 64 -14.62 -1.07 3.98
N SER A 65 -14.33 -2.09 4.77
CA SER A 65 -13.07 -2.82 4.71
C SER A 65 -13.18 -4.02 3.76
N GLU A 66 -12.05 -4.44 3.20
CA GLU A 66 -11.94 -5.66 2.40
C GLU A 66 -12.25 -6.92 3.24
N PHE A 67 -11.94 -6.89 4.54
CA PHE A 67 -12.14 -8.01 5.46
C PHE A 67 -13.29 -7.75 6.43
N ALA A 68 -14.00 -8.81 6.80
CA ALA A 68 -15.10 -8.73 7.76
C ALA A 68 -14.61 -8.34 9.16
N ASP A 69 -13.48 -8.90 9.58
CA ASP A 69 -12.79 -8.59 10.82
C ASP A 69 -11.28 -8.85 10.69
N GLU A 70 -10.49 -8.47 11.70
CA GLU A 70 -9.04 -8.66 11.69
C GLU A 70 -8.62 -10.12 11.65
N LYS A 71 -9.43 -11.05 12.18
CA LYS A 71 -9.10 -12.48 12.20
C LYS A 71 -9.22 -13.10 10.81
N ALA A 72 -10.01 -12.49 9.92
CA ALA A 72 -10.13 -12.92 8.53
C ALA A 72 -8.94 -12.49 7.67
N ILE A 73 -8.05 -11.62 8.17
CA ILE A 73 -6.87 -11.17 7.44
C ILE A 73 -5.84 -12.30 7.37
N PRO A 74 -5.39 -12.69 6.16
CA PRO A 74 -4.38 -13.73 6.00
C PRO A 74 -3.11 -13.45 6.81
N GLY A 75 -2.64 -14.42 7.57
CA GLY A 75 -1.48 -14.29 8.45
C GLY A 75 -1.82 -13.90 9.90
N HIS A 76 -3.09 -13.65 10.22
CA HIS A 76 -3.50 -13.28 11.58
C HIS A 76 -2.94 -14.25 12.64
N ASP A 77 -3.15 -15.56 12.47
CA ASP A 77 -2.72 -16.56 13.46
C ASP A 77 -1.20 -16.62 13.64
N GLN A 78 -0.44 -16.21 12.62
CA GLN A 78 1.02 -16.22 12.65
C GLN A 78 1.61 -14.95 13.23
N PHE A 79 1.04 -13.77 12.88
CA PHE A 79 1.65 -12.47 13.13
C PHE A 79 0.94 -11.63 14.19
N ALA A 80 -0.28 -12.00 14.60
CA ALA A 80 -1.03 -11.28 15.63
C ALA A 80 -0.43 -11.52 17.01
N ASN A 81 0.44 -10.60 17.44
CA ASN A 81 1.03 -10.56 18.78
C ASN A 81 0.99 -9.13 19.33
N GLU A 82 1.27 -8.96 20.61
CA GLU A 82 1.16 -7.68 21.29
C GLU A 82 2.10 -6.63 20.68
N GLU A 83 3.35 -6.99 20.38
CA GLU A 83 4.36 -6.10 19.80
C GLU A 83 3.91 -5.58 18.43
N ASN A 84 3.48 -6.47 17.53
CA ASN A 84 2.99 -6.08 16.21
C ASN A 84 1.75 -5.21 16.30
N HIS A 85 0.82 -5.52 17.20
CA HIS A 85 -0.35 -4.67 17.42
C HIS A 85 0.01 -3.29 17.96
N GLU A 86 1.01 -3.15 18.80
CA GLU A 86 1.50 -1.85 19.30
C GLU A 86 2.08 -1.01 18.16
N PHE A 87 2.91 -1.58 17.29
CA PHE A 87 3.44 -0.90 16.11
C PHE A 87 2.34 -0.45 15.15
N ILE A 88 1.38 -1.34 14.86
CA ILE A 88 0.23 -1.01 14.00
C ILE A 88 -0.61 0.11 14.61
N ASN A 89 -0.89 0.06 15.91
CA ASN A 89 -1.62 1.12 16.61
C ASN A 89 -0.90 2.45 16.54
N GLY A 90 0.43 2.45 16.68
CA GLY A 90 1.26 3.65 16.52
C GLY A 90 1.15 4.25 15.12
N TYR A 91 1.18 3.42 14.09
CA TYR A 91 0.99 3.84 12.70
C TYR A 91 -0.42 4.42 12.47
N VAL A 92 -1.46 3.68 12.86
CA VAL A 92 -2.87 4.10 12.71
C VAL A 92 -3.11 5.44 13.39
N ARG A 93 -2.58 5.63 14.61
CA ARG A 93 -2.69 6.90 15.35
C ARG A 93 -2.05 8.06 14.59
N ARG A 94 -0.87 7.86 13.99
CA ARG A 94 -0.23 8.88 13.15
C ARG A 94 -1.08 9.22 11.92
N CYS A 95 -1.65 8.22 11.27
CA CYS A 95 -2.57 8.44 10.14
C CYS A 95 -3.80 9.24 10.55
N MET A 96 -4.46 8.86 11.65
CA MET A 96 -5.62 9.59 12.19
C MET A 96 -5.29 11.06 12.51
N ASN A 97 -4.11 11.32 13.09
CA ASN A 97 -3.66 12.66 13.39
C ASN A 97 -3.47 13.50 12.11
N LYS A 98 -2.87 12.92 11.07
CA LYS A 98 -2.69 13.58 9.77
C LYS A 98 -4.03 13.89 9.10
N ILE A 99 -4.95 12.94 9.11
CA ILE A 99 -6.30 13.13 8.57
C ILE A 99 -7.03 14.27 9.32
N ASN A 100 -6.97 14.25 10.66
CA ASN A 100 -7.58 15.29 11.47
C ASN A 100 -6.94 16.66 11.24
N GLN A 101 -5.62 16.72 11.07
CA GLN A 101 -4.92 17.95 10.72
C GLN A 101 -5.39 18.50 9.36
N ALA A 102 -5.48 17.67 8.34
CA ALA A 102 -5.95 18.05 7.01
C ALA A 102 -7.40 18.56 7.05
N ARG A 103 -8.28 17.90 7.81
CA ARG A 103 -9.68 18.32 7.98
C ARG A 103 -9.85 19.65 8.68
N LYS A 104 -8.89 20.06 9.53
CA LYS A 104 -8.94 21.35 10.24
C LYS A 104 -8.48 22.53 9.39
N GLN A 105 -7.68 22.29 8.34
CA GLN A 105 -7.04 23.34 7.54
C GLN A 105 -7.95 23.96 6.48
N GLY A 106 -9.12 23.41 6.20
CA GLY A 106 -10.11 24.01 5.30
C GLY A 106 -11.00 22.98 4.60
N GLY A 107 -12.24 23.28 4.43
CA GLY A 107 -13.23 22.79 3.48
C GLY A 107 -13.52 21.28 3.37
N GLY A 108 -12.70 20.42 3.85
CA GLY A 108 -12.84 18.98 3.76
C GLY A 108 -11.60 18.32 3.12
N ALA A 109 -11.25 17.15 3.60
CA ALA A 109 -10.17 16.35 3.06
C ALA A 109 -10.73 15.07 2.45
N LEU A 110 -10.33 14.78 1.20
CA LEU A 110 -10.54 13.45 0.60
C LEU A 110 -9.51 12.50 1.18
N VAL A 111 -9.98 11.41 1.77
CA VAL A 111 -9.13 10.37 2.35
C VAL A 111 -9.35 9.06 1.59
N LEU A 112 -8.29 8.54 1.00
CA LEU A 112 -8.30 7.29 0.24
C LEU A 112 -7.36 6.30 0.93
N LEU A 113 -7.80 5.06 1.07
CA LEU A 113 -7.01 3.95 1.62
C LEU A 113 -6.72 2.95 0.51
N GLU A 114 -5.51 2.37 0.50
CA GLU A 114 -5.08 1.36 -0.48
C GLU A 114 -5.41 1.79 -1.92
N GLN A 115 -5.16 3.06 -2.22
CA GLN A 115 -5.53 3.64 -3.51
C GLN A 115 -4.51 3.30 -4.57
N ARG A 116 -4.97 2.62 -5.64
CA ARG A 116 -4.16 2.45 -6.84
C ARG A 116 -3.94 3.80 -7.51
N LEU A 117 -2.67 4.13 -7.73
CA LEU A 117 -2.20 5.34 -8.39
C LEU A 117 -1.59 4.97 -9.73
N ASP A 118 -2.08 5.57 -10.80
CA ASP A 118 -1.54 5.45 -12.14
C ASP A 118 -0.70 6.71 -12.43
N TYR A 119 0.57 6.54 -12.67
CA TYR A 119 1.49 7.60 -13.08
C TYR A 119 2.20 7.26 -14.39
N SER A 120 1.52 6.49 -15.24
CA SER A 120 2.03 6.04 -16.55
C SER A 120 2.29 7.19 -17.53
N ASP A 121 1.68 8.34 -17.33
CA ASP A 121 1.94 9.56 -18.11
C ASP A 121 3.37 10.09 -17.92
N TRP A 122 3.98 9.81 -16.79
CA TRP A 122 5.36 10.26 -16.45
C TRP A 122 6.37 9.13 -16.49
N VAL A 123 5.95 7.92 -16.13
CA VAL A 123 6.81 6.73 -16.08
C VAL A 123 6.14 5.61 -16.85
N PRO A 124 6.72 5.14 -17.97
CA PRO A 124 6.09 4.13 -18.83
C PRO A 124 5.64 2.89 -18.04
N GLY A 125 4.33 2.60 -18.11
CA GLY A 125 3.71 1.50 -17.36
C GLY A 125 3.76 1.65 -15.85
N GLY A 126 3.97 2.87 -15.34
CA GLY A 126 4.10 3.17 -13.92
C GLY A 126 2.77 3.14 -13.19
N PHE A 127 2.69 2.38 -12.13
CA PHE A 127 1.59 2.36 -11.17
C PHE A 127 2.08 1.93 -9.79
N GLY A 128 1.31 2.22 -8.78
CA GLY A 128 1.57 1.79 -7.41
C GLY A 128 0.32 1.87 -6.57
N THR A 129 0.43 1.49 -5.31
CA THR A 129 -0.65 1.62 -4.33
C THR A 129 -0.20 2.58 -3.24
N GLY A 130 -1.02 3.61 -2.97
CA GLY A 130 -0.85 4.47 -1.82
C GLY A 130 -1.62 3.93 -0.63
N ASP A 131 -0.94 3.60 0.45
CA ASP A 131 -1.55 3.04 1.65
C ASP A 131 -2.56 4.03 2.27
N LEU A 132 -2.17 5.30 2.30
CA LEU A 132 -3.02 6.42 2.72
C LEU A 132 -2.74 7.62 1.81
N VAL A 133 -3.77 8.10 1.12
CA VAL A 133 -3.72 9.33 0.33
C VAL A 133 -4.69 10.34 0.91
N ILE A 134 -4.18 11.53 1.24
CA ILE A 134 -4.98 12.64 1.75
C ILE A 134 -4.89 13.77 0.74
N VAL A 135 -6.03 14.21 0.22
CA VAL A 135 -6.13 15.37 -0.66
C VAL A 135 -6.92 16.44 0.06
N ALA A 136 -6.30 17.58 0.30
CA ALA A 136 -6.92 18.73 0.97
C ALA A 136 -6.51 20.01 0.26
N ASP A 137 -7.34 21.03 0.35
CA ASP A 137 -7.02 22.36 -0.16
C ASP A 137 -5.92 22.98 0.73
N ASP A 138 -4.95 23.63 0.12
CA ASP A 138 -3.91 24.42 0.79
C ASP A 138 -2.97 23.63 1.75
N MET A 139 -2.58 22.45 1.36
CA MET A 139 -1.51 21.72 2.06
C MET A 139 -0.17 21.87 1.35
#